data_cdebf378447115e6d163a4732bf2ab2a
#
_entry.id   cdebf378447115e6d163a4732bf2ab2a
#
_cell.length_a   1.000
_cell.length_b   1.000
_cell.length_c   1.000
_cell.angle_alpha   90.00
_cell.angle_beta   90.00
_cell.angle_gamma   90.00
#
_symmetry.space_group_name_H-M   'P 1'
#
loop_
_entity.id
_entity.type
_entity.pdbx_description
1 polymer ?
#
loop_
_entity_poly.entity_id
_entity_poly.type
_entity_poly.pdbx_seq_one_letter_code
_entity_poly.pdbx_strand_id
1 'polypeptide(L)'
;SRGLGDVYKRQVVKLEPDKINALLGTELSEDLMREILVSLGFILNGDDIYVPSWRGDVEHYSDIAEEVARFYGYNKIPCTLMRGETTRGGFSEQQRFDRAIGGAVRALGYDEIITYSFISPTYYDKIRMPKDSSLRNSLKILNPLGEDTSIMRTTILPSMLEIIARNHSYRNKSARLYELGKIYLPREDGLADEPKYLSLGAYGDGVDFFSFKGSIETLLHELRITDVKYVACTDNDSYHPGRCAKVYAGETYLGVFGQIHPLVAANYGMDTEVYTAELSFDAM
;
A
#
# COMPACT_ATOMS: atom_id res chain seq x y z
N SER A 1 10.65 -46.25 16.35
CA SER A 1 11.12 -44.97 16.88
C SER A 1 12.05 -44.33 15.88
N ARG A 2 11.54 -43.43 15.07
CA ARG A 2 12.40 -42.55 14.29
C ARG A 2 12.99 -41.55 15.28
N GLY A 3 14.31 -41.69 15.51
CA GLY A 3 15.05 -40.67 16.21
C GLY A 3 14.85 -39.33 15.47
N LEU A 4 14.38 -38.33 16.15
CA LEU A 4 14.45 -36.97 15.71
C LEU A 4 15.92 -36.57 15.72
N GLY A 5 16.61 -36.90 14.64
CA GLY A 5 18.04 -36.71 14.50
C GLY A 5 18.38 -35.40 13.85
N ASP A 6 17.84 -34.33 14.32
CA ASP A 6 18.57 -33.08 14.19
C ASP A 6 19.66 -33.11 15.25
N VAL A 7 20.86 -33.43 14.80
CA VAL A 7 22.05 -33.24 15.60
C VAL A 7 22.11 -31.76 15.93
N TYR A 8 21.65 -31.39 17.14
CA TYR A 8 21.71 -30.04 17.65
C TYR A 8 23.16 -29.57 17.57
N LYS A 9 23.45 -28.74 16.61
CA LYS A 9 24.76 -28.11 16.51
C LYS A 9 24.84 -27.11 17.65
N ARG A 10 25.68 -27.37 18.63
CA ARG A 10 25.92 -26.48 19.74
C ARG A 10 26.32 -25.11 19.18
N GLN A 11 25.53 -24.11 19.46
CA GLN A 11 25.78 -22.74 19.01
C GLN A 11 27.00 -22.18 19.73
N VAL A 12 27.84 -21.48 18.98
CA VAL A 12 29.01 -20.77 19.51
C VAL A 12 28.91 -19.35 19.07
N VAL A 13 28.88 -18.41 20.04
CA VAL A 13 28.82 -16.97 19.82
C VAL A 13 30.12 -16.36 20.33
N LYS A 14 30.63 -15.35 19.67
CA LYS A 14 31.82 -14.61 20.14
C LYS A 14 31.44 -13.63 21.24
N LEU A 15 32.25 -13.57 22.30
CA LEU A 15 32.21 -12.49 23.27
C LEU A 15 32.88 -11.26 22.67
N GLU A 16 32.11 -10.20 22.49
CA GLU A 16 32.56 -8.91 21.93
C GLU A 16 32.25 -7.78 22.91
N PRO A 17 33.05 -7.61 23.98
CA PRO A 17 32.76 -6.68 25.09
C PRO A 17 32.49 -5.26 24.61
N ASP A 18 33.28 -4.76 23.66
CA ASP A 18 33.15 -3.39 23.13
C ASP A 18 31.81 -3.19 22.43
N LYS A 19 31.38 -4.18 21.65
CA LYS A 19 30.07 -4.15 20.97
C LYS A 19 28.92 -4.24 21.95
N ILE A 20 29.04 -5.08 22.98
CA ILE A 20 28.05 -5.22 24.04
C ILE A 20 27.90 -3.89 24.78
N ASN A 21 29.00 -3.29 25.19
CA ASN A 21 29.02 -2.00 25.88
C ASN A 21 28.43 -0.88 24.98
N ALA A 22 28.81 -0.86 23.70
CA ALA A 22 28.26 0.12 22.75
C ALA A 22 26.76 -0.04 22.57
N LEU A 23 26.26 -1.29 22.52
CA LEU A 23 24.80 -1.58 22.36
C LEU A 23 24.05 -1.17 23.64
N LEU A 24 24.59 -1.47 24.82
CA LEU A 24 23.94 -1.22 26.11
C LEU A 24 24.12 0.23 26.60
N GLY A 25 25.06 0.97 26.05
CA GLY A 25 25.47 2.28 26.57
C GLY A 25 26.15 2.18 27.93
N THR A 26 26.96 1.15 28.15
CA THR A 26 27.66 0.86 29.43
C THR A 26 29.17 0.77 29.25
N GLU A 27 29.89 0.69 30.36
CA GLU A 27 31.34 0.47 30.42
C GLU A 27 31.65 -0.72 31.34
N LEU A 28 30.97 -1.84 31.13
CA LEU A 28 31.15 -3.05 31.92
C LEU A 28 32.47 -3.70 31.56
N SER A 29 33.17 -4.23 32.58
CA SER A 29 34.38 -5.00 32.36
C SER A 29 34.09 -6.35 31.74
N GLU A 30 35.00 -6.86 30.93
CA GLU A 30 34.91 -8.21 30.35
C GLU A 30 34.77 -9.29 31.42
N ASP A 31 35.49 -9.16 32.54
CA ASP A 31 35.42 -10.11 33.64
C ASP A 31 34.02 -10.22 34.22
N LEU A 32 33.32 -9.11 34.40
CA LEU A 32 31.93 -9.11 34.87
C LEU A 32 31.01 -9.76 33.86
N MET A 33 31.19 -9.49 32.57
CA MET A 33 30.40 -10.16 31.53
C MET A 33 30.58 -11.67 31.52
N ARG A 34 31.86 -12.11 31.67
CA ARG A 34 32.22 -13.54 31.78
C ARG A 34 31.59 -14.20 33.00
N GLU A 35 31.67 -13.53 34.18
CA GLU A 35 31.05 -14.01 35.40
C GLU A 35 29.54 -14.20 35.27
N ILE A 36 28.83 -13.22 34.68
CA ILE A 36 27.41 -13.29 34.41
C ILE A 36 27.09 -14.50 33.52
N LEU A 37 27.79 -14.63 32.40
CA LEU A 37 27.53 -15.71 31.44
C LEU A 37 27.81 -17.09 32.03
N VAL A 38 28.87 -17.26 32.80
CA VAL A 38 29.18 -18.52 33.49
C VAL A 38 28.08 -18.85 34.51
N SER A 39 27.58 -17.88 35.25
CA SER A 39 26.48 -18.07 36.20
C SER A 39 25.20 -18.53 35.56
N LEU A 40 25.00 -18.22 34.29
CA LEU A 40 23.84 -18.63 33.44
C LEU A 40 24.05 -19.99 32.75
N GLY A 41 25.20 -20.64 32.98
CA GLY A 41 25.49 -21.93 32.41
C GLY A 41 26.13 -21.91 31.01
N PHE A 42 26.56 -20.75 30.53
CA PHE A 42 27.38 -20.67 29.33
C PHE A 42 28.80 -21.15 29.64
N ILE A 43 29.43 -21.82 28.68
CA ILE A 43 30.82 -22.24 28.81
C ILE A 43 31.66 -21.35 27.92
N LEU A 44 32.70 -20.76 28.52
CA LEU A 44 33.60 -19.86 27.78
C LEU A 44 34.96 -20.58 27.56
N ASN A 45 35.46 -20.44 26.33
CA ASN A 45 36.81 -20.89 25.96
C ASN A 45 37.47 -19.78 25.14
N GLY A 46 38.34 -18.99 25.78
CA GLY A 46 38.75 -17.69 25.20
C GLY A 46 37.54 -16.80 24.98
N ASP A 47 37.38 -16.30 23.78
CA ASP A 47 36.22 -15.48 23.37
C ASP A 47 35.05 -16.29 22.83
N ASP A 48 35.17 -17.60 22.74
CA ASP A 48 34.09 -18.48 22.30
C ASP A 48 33.14 -18.78 23.45
N ILE A 49 31.85 -18.43 23.26
CA ILE A 49 30.76 -18.72 24.18
C ILE A 49 29.99 -19.91 23.63
N TYR A 50 30.05 -21.03 24.32
CA TYR A 50 29.27 -22.23 24.01
C TYR A 50 27.91 -22.13 24.68
N VAL A 51 26.89 -22.00 23.87
CA VAL A 51 25.51 -21.83 24.33
C VAL A 51 24.97 -23.15 24.90
N PRO A 52 24.28 -23.16 26.07
CA PRO A 52 23.63 -24.36 26.59
C PRO A 52 22.55 -24.86 25.65
N SER A 53 22.35 -26.18 25.59
CA SER A 53 21.38 -26.82 24.66
C SER A 53 19.92 -26.41 24.89
N TRP A 54 19.58 -25.89 26.06
CA TRP A 54 18.24 -25.41 26.39
C TRP A 54 18.01 -23.93 26.02
N ARG A 55 19.05 -23.24 25.52
CA ARG A 55 19.02 -21.83 25.08
C ARG A 55 19.19 -21.75 23.57
N GLY A 56 18.26 -22.38 22.85
CA GLY A 56 18.23 -22.32 21.38
C GLY A 56 17.92 -20.92 20.79
N ASP A 57 17.56 -20.00 21.64
CA ASP A 57 17.28 -18.61 21.33
C ASP A 57 18.52 -17.72 21.15
N VAL A 58 19.67 -18.15 21.70
CA VAL A 58 20.90 -17.35 21.69
C VAL A 58 21.75 -17.68 20.46
N GLU A 59 21.73 -16.80 19.47
CA GLU A 59 22.42 -17.00 18.19
C GLU A 59 23.41 -15.88 17.84
N HIS A 60 23.24 -14.71 18.44
CA HIS A 60 23.95 -13.49 18.06
C HIS A 60 24.52 -12.76 19.28
N TYR A 61 25.50 -11.83 19.07
CA TYR A 61 26.07 -11.06 20.17
C TYR A 61 25.04 -10.19 20.90
N SER A 62 23.95 -9.79 20.24
CA SER A 62 22.87 -9.02 20.88
C SER A 62 22.13 -9.85 21.94
N ASP A 63 22.03 -11.17 21.74
CA ASP A 63 21.39 -12.05 22.71
C ASP A 63 22.29 -12.21 23.94
N ILE A 64 23.61 -12.24 23.73
CA ILE A 64 24.59 -12.18 24.82
C ILE A 64 24.49 -10.85 25.56
N ALA A 65 24.34 -9.73 24.83
CA ALA A 65 24.17 -8.42 25.46
C ALA A 65 22.89 -8.35 26.29
N GLU A 66 21.79 -8.98 25.83
CA GLU A 66 20.55 -9.08 26.61
C GLU A 66 20.78 -9.82 27.94
N GLU A 67 21.47 -10.97 27.91
CA GLU A 67 21.77 -11.73 29.12
C GLU A 67 22.63 -10.92 30.11
N VAL A 68 23.65 -10.23 29.59
CA VAL A 68 24.48 -9.33 30.40
C VAL A 68 23.63 -8.20 31.00
N ALA A 69 22.80 -7.54 30.22
CA ALA A 69 21.96 -6.42 30.67
C ALA A 69 20.94 -6.88 31.72
N ARG A 70 20.32 -8.05 31.53
CA ARG A 70 19.34 -8.62 32.45
C ARG A 70 19.93 -8.89 33.83
N PHE A 71 21.13 -9.47 33.89
CA PHE A 71 21.80 -9.79 35.16
C PHE A 71 22.53 -8.62 35.76
N TYR A 72 23.10 -7.71 34.95
CA TYR A 72 23.60 -6.45 35.44
C TYR A 72 22.51 -5.59 36.08
N GLY A 73 21.32 -5.63 35.46
CA GLY A 73 20.10 -4.93 35.87
C GLY A 73 19.81 -3.72 35.02
N TYR A 74 18.71 -3.75 34.31
CA TYR A 74 18.24 -2.65 33.41
C TYR A 74 18.18 -1.30 34.14
N ASN A 75 17.83 -1.29 35.43
CA ASN A 75 17.74 -0.07 36.20
C ASN A 75 19.10 0.63 36.45
N LYS A 76 20.21 -0.08 36.25
CA LYS A 76 21.57 0.45 36.38
C LYS A 76 22.09 1.03 35.06
N ILE A 77 21.43 0.74 33.93
CA ILE A 77 21.81 1.28 32.63
C ILE A 77 21.34 2.73 32.56
N PRO A 78 22.27 3.71 32.32
CA PRO A 78 21.91 5.11 32.32
C PRO A 78 21.00 5.45 31.13
N CYS A 79 19.95 6.24 31.38
CA CYS A 79 19.18 6.84 30.32
C CYS A 79 20.01 7.92 29.62
N THR A 80 20.15 7.79 28.30
CA THR A 80 20.84 8.76 27.46
C THR A 80 19.88 9.46 26.53
N LEU A 81 20.14 10.75 26.26
CA LEU A 81 19.40 11.47 25.23
C LEU A 81 19.90 11.01 23.86
N MET A 82 18.95 10.90 22.91
CA MET A 82 19.31 10.65 21.52
C MET A 82 20.22 11.76 20.98
N ARG A 83 21.28 11.38 20.30
CA ARG A 83 22.18 12.29 19.58
C ARG A 83 22.10 11.92 18.07
N GLY A 84 21.92 12.91 17.24
CA GLY A 84 21.90 12.74 15.80
C GLY A 84 21.93 14.09 15.11
N GLU A 85 22.35 14.08 13.86
CA GLU A 85 22.24 15.26 13.02
C GLU A 85 20.76 15.51 12.74
N THR A 86 20.34 16.76 12.90
CA THR A 86 18.99 17.16 12.52
C THR A 86 18.97 17.44 11.03
N THR A 87 18.04 16.80 10.32
CA THR A 87 17.76 17.10 8.92
C THR A 87 16.54 17.99 8.79
N ARG A 88 16.53 18.85 7.77
CA ARG A 88 15.35 19.66 7.49
C ARG A 88 14.22 18.74 7.02
N GLY A 89 13.16 18.63 7.80
CA GLY A 89 11.95 17.93 7.42
C GLY A 89 11.22 18.65 6.27
N GLY A 90 10.33 17.93 5.61
CA GLY A 90 9.50 18.47 4.55
C GLY A 90 8.85 17.39 3.70
N PHE A 91 7.95 17.79 2.81
CA PHE A 91 7.34 16.88 1.85
C PHE A 91 8.20 16.80 0.58
N SER A 92 8.32 15.58 0.03
CA SER A 92 8.82 15.38 -1.33
C SER A 92 7.89 16.05 -2.36
N GLU A 93 8.34 16.18 -3.61
CA GLU A 93 7.50 16.71 -4.69
C GLU A 93 6.24 15.87 -4.89
N GLN A 94 6.40 14.55 -4.92
CA GLN A 94 5.29 13.62 -5.02
C GLN A 94 4.29 13.78 -3.86
N GLN A 95 4.76 13.91 -2.62
CA GLN A 95 3.89 14.13 -1.47
C GLN A 95 3.17 15.49 -1.54
N ARG A 96 3.83 16.53 -2.06
CA ARG A 96 3.18 17.83 -2.30
C ARG A 96 2.09 17.72 -3.35
N PHE A 97 2.34 16.98 -4.43
CA PHE A 97 1.36 16.76 -5.49
C PHE A 97 0.17 15.92 -5.02
N ASP A 98 0.41 14.83 -4.26
CA ASP A 98 -0.65 14.06 -3.58
C ASP A 98 -1.58 14.98 -2.76
N ARG A 99 -0.98 15.86 -1.97
CA ARG A 99 -1.74 16.80 -1.11
C ARG A 99 -2.50 17.84 -1.93
N ALA A 100 -1.92 18.30 -3.02
CA ALA A 100 -2.57 19.26 -3.93
C ALA A 100 -3.80 18.62 -4.58
N ILE A 101 -3.68 17.41 -5.14
CA ILE A 101 -4.82 16.67 -5.71
C ILE A 101 -5.90 16.46 -4.66
N GLY A 102 -5.55 15.87 -3.51
CA GLY A 102 -6.51 15.59 -2.45
C GLY A 102 -7.18 16.86 -1.93
N GLY A 103 -6.44 17.99 -1.84
CA GLY A 103 -6.97 19.30 -1.47
C GLY A 103 -7.98 19.82 -2.47
N ALA A 104 -7.64 19.79 -3.76
CA ALA A 104 -8.50 20.25 -4.85
C ALA A 104 -9.78 19.41 -4.97
N VAL A 105 -9.66 18.09 -4.91
CA VAL A 105 -10.81 17.18 -5.02
C VAL A 105 -11.76 17.32 -3.83
N ARG A 106 -11.26 17.45 -2.60
CA ARG A 106 -12.10 17.73 -1.42
C ARG A 106 -12.80 19.09 -1.52
N ALA A 107 -12.12 20.11 -2.06
CA ALA A 107 -12.75 21.44 -2.30
C ALA A 107 -13.90 21.36 -3.32
N LEU A 108 -13.90 20.37 -4.22
CA LEU A 108 -14.99 20.07 -5.14
C LEU A 108 -16.12 19.23 -4.51
N GLY A 109 -16.02 18.92 -3.21
CA GLY A 109 -17.05 18.21 -2.45
C GLY A 109 -16.96 16.68 -2.56
N TYR A 110 -15.79 16.12 -2.85
CA TYR A 110 -15.57 14.69 -2.85
C TYR A 110 -15.00 14.22 -1.51
N ASP A 111 -15.50 13.11 -1.01
CA ASP A 111 -15.00 12.43 0.17
C ASP A 111 -13.96 11.36 -0.21
N GLU A 112 -12.90 11.27 0.59
CA GLU A 112 -11.84 10.30 0.39
C GLU A 112 -12.28 8.89 0.80
N ILE A 113 -12.00 7.92 -0.05
CA ILE A 113 -12.15 6.50 0.28
C ILE A 113 -10.82 5.77 0.10
N ILE A 114 -10.68 4.67 0.80
CA ILE A 114 -9.57 3.72 0.66
C ILE A 114 -10.18 2.35 0.45
N THR A 115 -9.81 1.71 -0.65
CA THR A 115 -10.30 0.37 -0.99
C THR A 115 -9.16 -0.65 -1.01
N TYR A 116 -9.51 -1.92 -0.89
CA TYR A 116 -8.51 -2.99 -1.01
C TYR A 116 -7.94 -3.07 -2.42
N SER A 117 -6.63 -3.31 -2.49
CA SER A 117 -5.94 -3.61 -3.75
C SER A 117 -6.20 -5.05 -4.25
N PHE A 118 -6.71 -5.90 -3.38
CA PHE A 118 -7.09 -7.27 -3.70
C PHE A 118 -8.54 -7.32 -4.15
N ILE A 119 -8.80 -7.94 -5.29
CA ILE A 119 -10.14 -8.04 -5.88
C ILE A 119 -10.43 -9.47 -6.36
N SER A 120 -11.70 -9.72 -6.68
CA SER A 120 -12.10 -10.95 -7.37
C SER A 120 -11.83 -10.85 -8.88
N PRO A 121 -11.37 -11.93 -9.52
CA PRO A 121 -11.30 -11.99 -10.98
C PRO A 121 -12.64 -11.72 -11.67
N THR A 122 -13.77 -12.01 -11.01
CA THR A 122 -15.13 -11.79 -11.53
C THR A 122 -15.48 -10.31 -11.66
N TYR A 123 -14.75 -9.41 -10.99
CA TYR A 123 -14.99 -7.97 -11.07
C TYR A 123 -14.78 -7.41 -12.47
N TYR A 124 -13.87 -7.98 -13.24
CA TYR A 124 -13.68 -7.61 -14.64
C TYR A 124 -14.90 -7.93 -15.51
N ASP A 125 -15.61 -9.02 -15.20
CA ASP A 125 -16.87 -9.34 -15.90
C ASP A 125 -18.00 -8.39 -15.48
N LYS A 126 -18.06 -8.01 -14.20
CA LYS A 126 -19.04 -7.02 -13.71
C LYS A 126 -18.93 -5.69 -14.44
N ILE A 127 -17.71 -5.22 -14.71
CA ILE A 127 -17.47 -3.96 -15.45
C ILE A 127 -17.46 -4.15 -16.97
N ARG A 128 -17.82 -5.35 -17.49
CA ARG A 128 -17.84 -5.69 -18.92
C ARG A 128 -16.49 -5.52 -19.61
N MET A 129 -15.39 -5.64 -18.89
CA MET A 129 -14.07 -5.59 -19.51
C MET A 129 -13.92 -6.69 -20.55
N PRO A 130 -13.46 -6.40 -21.79
CA PRO A 130 -13.25 -7.40 -22.83
C PRO A 130 -12.40 -8.58 -22.35
N LYS A 131 -12.72 -9.79 -22.82
CA LYS A 131 -12.02 -11.02 -22.40
C LYS A 131 -10.53 -11.05 -22.79
N ASP A 132 -10.21 -10.38 -23.87
CA ASP A 132 -8.85 -10.24 -24.44
C ASP A 132 -8.11 -9.00 -23.93
N SER A 133 -8.70 -8.23 -23.02
CA SER A 133 -8.05 -7.06 -22.44
C SER A 133 -6.80 -7.45 -21.67
N SER A 134 -5.68 -6.77 -21.93
CA SER A 134 -4.43 -6.92 -21.19
C SER A 134 -4.57 -6.60 -19.71
N LEU A 135 -5.54 -5.77 -19.33
CA LEU A 135 -5.84 -5.45 -17.93
C LEU A 135 -6.42 -6.64 -17.15
N ARG A 136 -6.83 -7.74 -17.81
CA ARG A 136 -7.21 -8.98 -17.13
C ARG A 136 -5.99 -9.80 -16.65
N ASN A 137 -4.80 -9.48 -17.14
CA ASN A 137 -3.57 -10.10 -16.68
C ASN A 137 -3.17 -9.49 -15.33
N SER A 138 -3.68 -10.09 -14.24
CA SER A 138 -3.44 -9.64 -12.88
C SER A 138 -2.44 -10.53 -12.16
N LEU A 139 -1.68 -9.93 -11.25
CA LEU A 139 -0.88 -10.70 -10.29
C LEU A 139 -1.80 -11.52 -9.38
N LYS A 140 -1.50 -12.81 -9.25
CA LYS A 140 -2.24 -13.72 -8.37
C LYS A 140 -1.62 -13.75 -6.98
N ILE A 141 -2.45 -13.74 -5.96
CA ILE A 141 -2.03 -13.93 -4.57
C ILE A 141 -1.79 -15.43 -4.34
N LEU A 142 -0.64 -15.80 -3.79
CA LEU A 142 -0.26 -17.21 -3.59
C LEU A 142 -1.15 -17.91 -2.57
N ASN A 143 -1.54 -17.21 -1.51
CA ASN A 143 -2.36 -17.73 -0.41
C ASN A 143 -3.49 -16.75 -0.08
N PRO A 144 -4.48 -16.55 -0.98
CA PRO A 144 -5.55 -15.60 -0.75
C PRO A 144 -6.47 -16.07 0.38
N LEU A 145 -7.11 -15.12 1.06
CA LEU A 145 -8.13 -15.42 2.07
C LEU A 145 -9.39 -16.03 1.45
N GLY A 146 -9.69 -15.69 0.20
CA GLY A 146 -10.82 -16.19 -0.58
C GLY A 146 -10.67 -15.80 -2.05
N GLU A 147 -11.56 -16.30 -2.92
CA GLU A 147 -11.56 -15.98 -4.34
C GLU A 147 -11.85 -14.49 -4.59
N ASP A 148 -12.62 -13.87 -3.73
CA ASP A 148 -12.98 -12.45 -3.75
C ASP A 148 -11.80 -11.50 -3.54
N THR A 149 -10.66 -12.00 -3.07
CA THR A 149 -9.41 -11.26 -2.83
C THR A 149 -8.19 -11.96 -3.42
N SER A 150 -8.36 -12.66 -4.54
CA SER A 150 -7.34 -13.57 -5.07
C SER A 150 -6.37 -12.97 -6.07
N ILE A 151 -6.64 -11.75 -6.55
CA ILE A 151 -5.78 -11.05 -7.51
C ILE A 151 -5.56 -9.59 -7.11
N MET A 152 -4.45 -9.02 -7.60
CA MET A 152 -4.20 -7.59 -7.50
C MET A 152 -4.95 -6.84 -8.60
N ARG A 153 -5.55 -5.69 -8.27
CA ARG A 153 -6.30 -4.87 -9.22
C ARG A 153 -5.40 -4.21 -10.26
N THR A 154 -5.84 -4.19 -11.50
CA THR A 154 -5.21 -3.47 -12.63
C THR A 154 -5.99 -2.21 -13.03
N THR A 155 -7.11 -1.93 -12.37
CA THR A 155 -7.94 -0.72 -12.46
C THR A 155 -8.64 -0.52 -11.11
N ILE A 156 -8.92 0.70 -10.72
CA ILE A 156 -9.65 1.03 -9.48
C ILE A 156 -11.16 0.99 -9.69
N LEU A 157 -11.61 1.06 -10.93
CA LEU A 157 -13.04 1.16 -11.30
C LEU A 157 -13.94 0.17 -10.56
N PRO A 158 -13.64 -1.15 -10.50
CA PRO A 158 -14.49 -2.09 -9.78
C PRO A 158 -14.64 -1.76 -8.29
N SER A 159 -13.53 -1.38 -7.65
CA SER A 159 -13.50 -1.02 -6.23
C SER A 159 -14.32 0.25 -5.94
N MET A 160 -14.21 1.26 -6.80
CA MET A 160 -15.01 2.48 -6.71
C MET A 160 -16.50 2.16 -6.86
N LEU A 161 -16.88 1.33 -7.83
CA LEU A 161 -18.28 0.94 -8.05
C LEU A 161 -18.85 0.14 -6.89
N GLU A 162 -18.07 -0.71 -6.23
CA GLU A 162 -18.51 -1.44 -5.01
C GLU A 162 -18.87 -0.46 -3.88
N ILE A 163 -18.05 0.59 -3.65
CA ILE A 163 -18.33 1.57 -2.61
C ILE A 163 -19.54 2.45 -2.97
N ILE A 164 -19.65 2.85 -4.24
CA ILE A 164 -20.83 3.59 -4.72
C ILE A 164 -22.10 2.76 -4.55
N ALA A 165 -22.08 1.49 -4.98
CA ALA A 165 -23.21 0.58 -4.85
C ALA A 165 -23.60 0.36 -3.38
N ARG A 166 -22.62 0.24 -2.49
CA ARG A 166 -22.87 0.14 -1.05
C ARG A 166 -23.57 1.39 -0.51
N ASN A 167 -23.07 2.60 -0.87
CA ASN A 167 -23.72 3.84 -0.48
C ASN A 167 -25.17 3.95 -1.01
N HIS A 168 -25.38 3.58 -2.27
CA HIS A 168 -26.70 3.55 -2.89
C HIS A 168 -27.63 2.56 -2.16
N SER A 169 -27.14 1.36 -1.81
CA SER A 169 -27.91 0.35 -1.09
C SER A 169 -28.32 0.81 0.34
N TYR A 170 -27.51 1.65 0.97
CA TYR A 170 -27.85 2.32 2.23
C TYR A 170 -28.79 3.51 2.06
N ARG A 171 -29.32 3.73 0.85
CA ARG A 171 -30.25 4.81 0.48
C ARG A 171 -29.67 6.21 0.66
N ASN A 172 -28.35 6.35 0.57
CA ASN A 172 -27.75 7.65 0.41
C ASN A 172 -28.19 8.23 -0.95
N LYS A 173 -28.78 9.43 -0.92
CA LYS A 173 -29.35 10.03 -2.14
C LYS A 173 -28.30 10.44 -3.17
N SER A 174 -27.10 10.77 -2.72
CA SER A 174 -25.98 11.17 -3.55
C SER A 174 -24.67 10.83 -2.87
N ALA A 175 -23.61 10.65 -3.64
CA ALA A 175 -22.25 10.59 -3.16
C ALA A 175 -21.29 11.15 -4.21
N ARG A 176 -20.20 11.75 -3.73
CA ARG A 176 -19.03 12.14 -4.50
C ARG A 176 -17.82 11.60 -3.78
N LEU A 177 -17.13 10.64 -4.38
CA LEU A 177 -16.06 9.87 -3.75
C LEU A 177 -14.79 9.96 -4.57
N TYR A 178 -13.63 9.94 -3.92
CA TYR A 178 -12.35 9.84 -4.60
C TYR A 178 -11.39 8.89 -3.88
N GLU A 179 -10.50 8.30 -4.65
CA GLU A 179 -9.38 7.50 -4.16
C GLU A 179 -8.10 7.85 -4.93
N LEU A 180 -7.03 8.15 -4.20
CA LEU A 180 -5.67 8.13 -4.74
C LEU A 180 -5.07 6.75 -4.45
N GLY A 181 -5.20 5.85 -5.40
CA GLY A 181 -4.85 4.45 -5.24
C GLY A 181 -3.81 3.97 -6.25
N LYS A 182 -3.16 2.86 -5.93
CA LYS A 182 -2.28 2.14 -6.85
C LYS A 182 -3.04 1.05 -7.59
N ILE A 183 -2.62 0.79 -8.80
CA ILE A 183 -2.91 -0.43 -9.57
C ILE A 183 -1.63 -1.23 -9.75
N TYR A 184 -1.75 -2.49 -10.14
CA TYR A 184 -0.62 -3.42 -10.16
C TYR A 184 -0.55 -4.11 -11.52
N LEU A 185 0.42 -3.71 -12.32
CA LEU A 185 0.62 -4.24 -13.67
C LEU A 185 1.76 -5.24 -13.65
N PRO A 186 1.54 -6.51 -14.06
CA PRO A 186 2.59 -7.53 -14.06
C PRO A 186 3.75 -7.15 -14.98
N ARG A 187 4.98 -7.46 -14.52
CA ARG A 187 6.21 -7.34 -15.28
C ARG A 187 6.80 -8.73 -15.55
N GLU A 188 7.69 -8.82 -16.52
CA GLU A 188 8.37 -10.08 -16.85
C GLU A 188 9.32 -10.56 -15.74
N ASP A 189 9.85 -9.63 -14.93
CA ASP A 189 10.75 -9.93 -13.80
C ASP A 189 10.04 -10.45 -12.55
N GLY A 190 8.71 -10.63 -12.61
CA GLY A 190 7.88 -11.15 -11.50
C GLY A 190 7.47 -10.11 -10.46
N LEU A 191 7.95 -8.87 -10.58
CA LEU A 191 7.48 -7.74 -9.80
C LEU A 191 6.31 -7.03 -10.50
N ALA A 192 5.69 -6.06 -9.85
CA ALA A 192 4.66 -5.22 -10.45
C ALA A 192 5.18 -3.81 -10.72
N ASP A 193 4.70 -3.20 -11.80
CA ASP A 193 4.61 -1.75 -11.84
C ASP A 193 3.40 -1.32 -11.02
N GLU A 194 3.60 -0.33 -10.18
CA GLU A 194 2.60 0.17 -9.24
C GLU A 194 2.23 1.64 -9.50
N PRO A 195 1.74 1.98 -10.71
CA PRO A 195 1.37 3.36 -11.00
C PRO A 195 0.19 3.80 -10.11
N LYS A 196 0.23 5.06 -9.73
CA LYS A 196 -0.83 5.68 -8.96
C LYS A 196 -1.88 6.32 -9.88
N TYR A 197 -3.14 6.18 -9.49
CA TYR A 197 -4.28 6.75 -10.17
C TYR A 197 -5.16 7.55 -9.21
N LEU A 198 -5.73 8.63 -9.71
CA LEU A 198 -6.88 9.27 -9.10
C LEU A 198 -8.14 8.64 -9.69
N SER A 199 -8.94 8.02 -8.85
CA SER A 199 -10.29 7.56 -9.21
C SER A 199 -11.32 8.49 -8.59
N LEU A 200 -12.29 8.94 -9.38
CA LEU A 200 -13.45 9.70 -8.94
C LEU A 200 -14.72 8.88 -9.20
N GLY A 201 -15.71 9.03 -8.33
CA GLY A 201 -17.02 8.44 -8.52
C GLY A 201 -18.12 9.33 -7.97
N ALA A 202 -19.24 9.47 -8.69
CA ALA A 202 -20.35 10.31 -8.25
C ALA A 202 -21.69 9.79 -8.78
N TYR A 203 -22.75 10.01 -7.98
CA TYR A 203 -24.14 9.78 -8.39
C TYR A 203 -25.08 10.68 -7.58
N GLY A 204 -26.33 10.78 -8.03
CA GLY A 204 -27.42 11.45 -7.33
C GLY A 204 -27.69 12.87 -7.81
N ASP A 205 -28.41 13.64 -7.01
CA ASP A 205 -28.92 14.95 -7.39
C ASP A 205 -27.81 15.92 -7.79
N GLY A 206 -27.98 16.58 -8.94
CA GLY A 206 -27.02 17.54 -9.48
C GLY A 206 -25.76 16.91 -10.08
N VAL A 207 -25.74 15.59 -10.28
CA VAL A 207 -24.66 14.89 -10.96
C VAL A 207 -25.11 14.47 -12.36
N ASP A 208 -24.51 15.06 -13.38
CA ASP A 208 -24.67 14.69 -14.77
C ASP A 208 -23.29 14.67 -15.47
N PHE A 209 -23.27 14.35 -16.75
CA PHE A 209 -22.03 14.29 -17.52
C PHE A 209 -21.26 15.63 -17.50
N PHE A 210 -21.95 16.75 -17.60
CA PHE A 210 -21.31 18.05 -17.70
C PHE A 210 -20.83 18.56 -16.35
N SER A 211 -21.60 18.36 -15.27
CA SER A 211 -21.20 18.70 -13.92
C SER A 211 -19.99 17.86 -13.47
N PHE A 212 -19.98 16.55 -13.83
CA PHE A 212 -18.86 15.68 -13.53
C PHE A 212 -17.61 16.06 -14.36
N LYS A 213 -17.78 16.36 -15.66
CA LYS A 213 -16.71 16.91 -16.51
C LYS A 213 -16.17 18.22 -15.93
N GLY A 214 -17.04 19.11 -15.47
CA GLY A 214 -16.65 20.38 -14.83
C GLY A 214 -15.78 20.16 -13.59
N SER A 215 -16.04 19.13 -12.79
CA SER A 215 -15.15 18.77 -11.66
C SER A 215 -13.76 18.41 -12.14
N ILE A 216 -13.64 17.64 -13.23
CA ILE A 216 -12.33 17.24 -13.81
C ILE A 216 -11.64 18.48 -14.41
N GLU A 217 -12.36 19.33 -15.13
CA GLU A 217 -11.82 20.59 -15.69
C GLU A 217 -11.26 21.49 -14.60
N THR A 218 -12.01 21.68 -13.52
CA THR A 218 -11.59 22.50 -12.38
C THR A 218 -10.37 21.90 -11.69
N LEU A 219 -10.36 20.57 -11.46
CA LEU A 219 -9.21 19.88 -10.88
C LEU A 219 -7.94 20.10 -11.71
N LEU A 220 -8.00 19.86 -13.02
CA LEU A 220 -6.83 19.98 -13.90
C LEU A 220 -6.35 21.45 -13.97
N HIS A 221 -7.27 22.39 -13.97
CA HIS A 221 -6.95 23.82 -13.89
C HIS A 221 -6.25 24.21 -12.59
N GLU A 222 -6.75 23.74 -11.44
CA GLU A 222 -6.13 23.99 -10.12
C GLU A 222 -4.73 23.38 -10.01
N LEU A 223 -4.51 22.24 -10.66
CA LEU A 223 -3.21 21.58 -10.77
C LEU A 223 -2.30 22.23 -11.84
N ARG A 224 -2.78 23.27 -12.53
CA ARG A 224 -2.08 24.00 -13.60
C ARG A 224 -1.71 23.12 -14.79
N ILE A 225 -2.51 22.10 -15.06
CA ILE A 225 -2.37 21.25 -16.25
C ILE A 225 -3.05 22.00 -17.41
N THR A 226 -2.27 22.30 -18.44
CA THR A 226 -2.70 23.10 -19.59
C THR A 226 -2.83 22.26 -20.85
N ASP A 227 -3.36 22.84 -21.93
CA ASP A 227 -3.60 22.16 -23.21
C ASP A 227 -4.44 20.87 -23.07
N VAL A 228 -5.49 20.94 -22.24
CA VAL A 228 -6.36 19.79 -21.96
C VAL A 228 -7.34 19.60 -23.11
N LYS A 229 -7.39 18.37 -23.63
CA LYS A 229 -8.30 17.95 -24.71
C LYS A 229 -9.19 16.79 -24.25
N TYR A 230 -10.45 16.81 -24.66
CA TYR A 230 -11.43 15.78 -24.38
C TYR A 230 -11.83 15.12 -25.69
N VAL A 231 -11.56 13.83 -25.82
CA VAL A 231 -11.86 13.06 -27.05
C VAL A 231 -12.94 12.04 -26.73
N ALA A 232 -14.00 11.99 -27.51
CA ALA A 232 -15.08 11.02 -27.32
C ALA A 232 -14.52 9.59 -27.27
N CYS A 233 -14.98 8.81 -26.30
CA CYS A 233 -14.57 7.42 -26.08
C CYS A 233 -15.75 6.50 -26.33
N THR A 234 -15.70 5.69 -27.39
CA THR A 234 -16.75 4.74 -27.77
C THR A 234 -16.29 3.30 -27.69
N ASP A 235 -15.03 3.08 -27.32
CA ASP A 235 -14.33 1.80 -27.32
C ASP A 235 -14.08 1.23 -25.90
N ASN A 236 -14.81 1.74 -24.89
CA ASN A 236 -14.72 1.24 -23.51
C ASN A 236 -16.10 0.75 -23.05
N ASP A 237 -16.28 -0.57 -23.02
CA ASP A 237 -17.55 -1.24 -22.70
C ASP A 237 -18.05 -1.00 -21.27
N SER A 238 -17.19 -0.52 -20.37
CA SER A 238 -17.58 -0.15 -19.00
C SER A 238 -18.39 1.15 -18.93
N TYR A 239 -18.29 1.98 -19.96
CA TYR A 239 -18.89 3.30 -20.02
C TYR A 239 -20.00 3.40 -21.09
N HIS A 240 -20.88 4.37 -20.93
CA HIS A 240 -21.91 4.70 -21.91
C HIS A 240 -21.26 5.32 -23.17
N PRO A 241 -21.43 4.76 -24.37
CA PRO A 241 -20.70 5.19 -25.56
C PRO A 241 -20.95 6.64 -26.00
N GLY A 242 -22.10 7.22 -25.61
CA GLY A 242 -22.43 8.61 -25.90
C GLY A 242 -22.07 9.60 -24.78
N ARG A 243 -21.54 9.10 -23.65
CA ARG A 243 -21.23 9.93 -22.47
C ARG A 243 -19.92 9.46 -21.81
N CYS A 244 -18.88 9.30 -22.63
CA CYS A 244 -17.54 8.92 -22.21
C CYS A 244 -16.51 9.73 -23.00
N ALA A 245 -15.43 10.15 -22.34
CA ALA A 245 -14.33 10.85 -22.96
C ALA A 245 -12.97 10.43 -22.39
N LYS A 246 -11.97 10.37 -23.27
CA LYS A 246 -10.55 10.29 -22.94
C LYS A 246 -10.03 11.71 -22.69
N VAL A 247 -9.15 11.86 -21.72
CA VAL A 247 -8.54 13.14 -21.32
C VAL A 247 -7.07 13.12 -21.71
N TYR A 248 -6.63 14.21 -22.33
CA TYR A 248 -5.23 14.41 -22.71
C TYR A 248 -4.75 15.78 -22.25
N ALA A 249 -3.46 15.88 -21.92
CA ALA A 249 -2.71 17.14 -21.82
C ALA A 249 -1.67 17.16 -22.96
N GLY A 250 -1.87 18.03 -23.95
CA GLY A 250 -1.12 17.91 -25.21
C GLY A 250 -1.36 16.56 -25.88
N GLU A 251 -0.30 15.77 -26.00
CA GLU A 251 -0.35 14.39 -26.53
C GLU A 251 -0.36 13.31 -25.43
N THR A 252 -0.19 13.71 -24.15
CA THR A 252 -0.13 12.78 -23.04
C THR A 252 -1.54 12.35 -22.61
N TYR A 253 -1.83 11.05 -22.66
CA TYR A 253 -3.07 10.49 -22.17
C TYR A 253 -3.10 10.53 -20.64
N LEU A 254 -4.06 11.26 -20.08
CA LEU A 254 -4.26 11.36 -18.64
C LEU A 254 -5.21 10.28 -18.10
N GLY A 255 -6.23 9.90 -18.88
CA GLY A 255 -7.21 8.93 -18.40
C GLY A 255 -8.55 9.01 -19.11
N VAL A 256 -9.57 8.43 -18.48
CA VAL A 256 -10.93 8.33 -19.02
C VAL A 256 -11.95 8.73 -17.94
N PHE A 257 -13.04 9.32 -18.35
CA PHE A 257 -14.20 9.57 -17.51
C PHE A 257 -15.50 9.46 -18.28
N GLY A 258 -16.58 9.24 -17.57
CA GLY A 258 -17.90 9.20 -18.18
C GLY A 258 -18.97 8.60 -17.30
N GLN A 259 -20.15 8.49 -17.88
CA GLN A 259 -21.26 7.72 -17.30
C GLN A 259 -20.94 6.24 -17.39
N ILE A 260 -21.10 5.52 -16.32
CA ILE A 260 -21.02 4.05 -16.29
C ILE A 260 -22.13 3.49 -17.18
N HIS A 261 -21.80 2.45 -17.95
CA HIS A 261 -22.78 1.77 -18.80
C HIS A 261 -23.95 1.24 -17.96
N PRO A 262 -25.23 1.42 -18.35
CA PRO A 262 -26.37 0.97 -17.56
C PRO A 262 -26.32 -0.52 -17.17
N LEU A 263 -25.83 -1.38 -18.05
CA LEU A 263 -25.63 -2.81 -17.73
C LEU A 263 -24.57 -3.03 -16.64
N VAL A 264 -23.52 -2.20 -16.60
CA VAL A 264 -22.54 -2.25 -15.53
C VAL A 264 -23.17 -1.78 -14.21
N ALA A 265 -23.90 -0.66 -14.23
CA ALA A 265 -24.63 -0.20 -13.04
C ALA A 265 -25.58 -1.28 -12.50
N ALA A 266 -26.32 -1.95 -13.39
CA ALA A 266 -27.20 -3.07 -13.04
C ALA A 266 -26.44 -4.27 -12.44
N ASN A 267 -25.22 -4.60 -12.90
CA ASN A 267 -24.38 -5.65 -12.31
C ASN A 267 -23.97 -5.36 -10.86
N TYR A 268 -24.02 -4.09 -10.44
CA TYR A 268 -23.79 -3.64 -9.07
C TYR A 268 -25.10 -3.35 -8.30
N GLY A 269 -26.26 -3.66 -8.88
CA GLY A 269 -27.58 -3.44 -8.27
C GLY A 269 -27.98 -1.96 -8.19
N MET A 270 -27.45 -1.12 -9.08
CA MET A 270 -27.76 0.31 -9.12
C MET A 270 -28.71 0.63 -10.25
N ASP A 271 -29.76 1.38 -9.94
CA ASP A 271 -30.80 1.85 -10.86
C ASP A 271 -30.69 3.38 -11.14
N THR A 272 -29.53 3.96 -10.86
CA THR A 272 -29.22 5.37 -11.04
C THR A 272 -28.05 5.59 -12.00
N GLU A 273 -27.95 6.78 -12.56
CA GLU A 273 -26.78 7.19 -13.34
C GLU A 273 -25.57 7.36 -12.41
N VAL A 274 -24.47 6.74 -12.78
CA VAL A 274 -23.19 6.78 -12.05
C VAL A 274 -22.12 7.31 -12.99
N TYR A 275 -21.30 8.21 -12.51
CA TYR A 275 -20.18 8.78 -13.24
C TYR A 275 -18.88 8.46 -12.55
N THR A 276 -17.86 8.03 -13.31
CA THR A 276 -16.54 7.73 -12.78
C THR A 276 -15.44 8.30 -13.66
N ALA A 277 -14.27 8.48 -13.07
CA ALA A 277 -13.05 8.80 -13.77
C ALA A 277 -11.88 7.99 -13.21
N GLU A 278 -10.92 7.67 -14.06
CA GLU A 278 -9.60 7.19 -13.69
C GLU A 278 -8.55 8.03 -14.41
N LEU A 279 -7.74 8.78 -13.63
CA LEU A 279 -6.69 9.65 -14.15
C LEU A 279 -5.33 9.20 -13.61
N SER A 280 -4.35 9.06 -14.49
CA SER A 280 -2.99 8.69 -14.11
C SER A 280 -2.32 9.81 -13.33
N PHE A 281 -1.89 9.52 -12.12
CA PHE A 281 -1.15 10.45 -11.27
C PHE A 281 0.18 10.85 -11.91
N ASP A 282 0.90 9.86 -12.47
CA ASP A 282 2.23 10.08 -13.05
C ASP A 282 2.17 10.83 -14.39
N ALA A 283 1.01 10.86 -15.06
CA ALA A 283 0.79 11.58 -16.29
C ALA A 283 0.28 13.02 -16.07
N MET A 284 -0.28 13.30 -14.89
CA MET A 284 -0.71 14.63 -14.47
C MET A 284 0.46 15.47 -13.96
#